data_fdc9e7dba35817483a9d7769c7c6756c
#
_entry.id   fdc9e7dba35817483a9d7769c7c6756c
#
_cell.length_a   1.000
_cell.length_b   1.000
_cell.length_c   1.000
_cell.angle_alpha   90.00
_cell.angle_beta   90.00
_cell.angle_gamma   90.00
#
_symmetry.space_group_name_H-M   'P 1'
#
loop_
_entity.id
_entity.type
_entity.pdbx_description
1 polymer ?
#
loop_
_entity_poly.entity_id
_entity_poly.type
_entity_poly.pdbx_seq_one_letter_code
_entity_poly.pdbx_strand_id
1 'polypeptide(L)'
;MIELRNVSKSYVLNGTRKVVARDLNFTFPSGESVGLLGRNGAGKSSLLRMLAGTMLPDTGEILSSGTISWPVGFSGSFHPELTGAQNVRFVARLYGVDTEAMIAFVRDFAEIGQHFHLPVRSYSSGMRSRLAFGISMAVPFDTYLIDEVTAVGDAAFSAKSNAILRARLEESGAVIVSHSMPLLKKLCRSGAVLHDGQLFYYERIEQAIRHHESMMRGALPRWMRGDLDEGEGEEAGAAAPGPRARARAGAARAGGGRAARPGPA
;
A
#
# COMPACT_ATOMS: atom_id res chain seq x y z
N MET A 1 8.65 7.97 -1.16
CA MET A 1 7.47 8.86 -0.96
C MET A 1 6.47 8.61 -2.08
N ILE A 2 5.18 8.47 -1.75
CA ILE A 2 4.10 8.33 -2.75
C ILE A 2 3.11 9.47 -2.52
N GLU A 3 2.89 10.30 -3.54
CA GLU A 3 2.03 11.47 -3.47
C GLU A 3 0.81 11.29 -4.38
N LEU A 4 -0.39 11.46 -3.82
CA LEU A 4 -1.65 11.50 -4.55
C LEU A 4 -2.02 12.97 -4.76
N ARG A 5 -2.34 13.35 -6.00
CA ARG A 5 -2.78 14.69 -6.37
C ARG A 5 -4.14 14.63 -7.06
N ASN A 6 -5.16 15.10 -6.38
CA ASN A 6 -6.55 15.18 -6.89
C ASN A 6 -7.07 13.83 -7.44
N VAL A 7 -6.66 12.72 -6.81
CA VAL A 7 -6.95 11.36 -7.27
C VAL A 7 -8.41 11.01 -7.04
N SER A 8 -9.12 10.71 -8.13
CA SER A 8 -10.50 10.21 -8.05
C SER A 8 -10.65 8.90 -8.83
N LYS A 9 -11.51 8.02 -8.31
CA LYS A 9 -11.86 6.74 -8.93
C LYS A 9 -13.29 6.35 -8.62
N SER A 10 -14.03 5.94 -9.63
CA SER A 10 -15.38 5.42 -9.48
C SER A 10 -15.63 4.22 -10.39
N TYR A 11 -16.61 3.40 -10.03
CA TYR A 11 -17.10 2.29 -10.84
C TYR A 11 -18.59 2.44 -11.07
N VAL A 12 -19.04 2.04 -12.25
CA VAL A 12 -20.47 1.92 -12.55
C VAL A 12 -20.84 0.44 -12.52
N LEU A 13 -21.66 0.07 -11.56
CA LEU A 13 -22.16 -1.30 -11.39
C LEU A 13 -23.69 -1.28 -11.46
N ASN A 14 -24.27 -1.96 -12.43
CA ASN A 14 -25.72 -2.01 -12.63
C ASN A 14 -26.41 -0.63 -12.61
N GLY A 15 -25.82 0.36 -13.29
CA GLY A 15 -26.33 1.72 -13.34
C GLY A 15 -26.06 2.58 -12.09
N THR A 16 -25.53 2.01 -11.02
CA THR A 16 -25.19 2.73 -9.78
C THR A 16 -23.70 3.09 -9.79
N ARG A 17 -23.41 4.39 -9.59
CA ARG A 17 -22.02 4.88 -9.46
C ARG A 17 -21.52 4.70 -8.05
N LYS A 18 -20.45 3.94 -7.89
CA LYS A 18 -19.72 3.75 -6.63
C LYS A 18 -18.41 4.52 -6.69
N VAL A 19 -18.27 5.54 -5.85
CA VAL A 19 -17.02 6.30 -5.68
C VAL A 19 -16.14 5.59 -4.67
N VAL A 20 -14.89 5.29 -5.04
CA VAL A 20 -13.89 4.62 -4.17
C VAL A 20 -12.73 5.54 -3.79
N ALA A 21 -12.53 6.61 -4.55
CA ALA A 21 -11.62 7.71 -4.24
C ALA A 21 -12.25 9.01 -4.75
N ARG A 22 -12.21 10.06 -3.94
CA ARG A 22 -12.80 11.36 -4.25
C ARG A 22 -11.79 12.46 -3.93
N ASP A 23 -11.15 13.00 -4.96
CA ASP A 23 -10.21 14.11 -4.85
C ASP A 23 -9.17 13.89 -3.74
N LEU A 24 -8.56 12.72 -3.71
CA LEU A 24 -7.57 12.37 -2.70
C LEU A 24 -6.31 13.18 -2.92
N ASN A 25 -5.93 13.94 -1.91
CA ASN A 25 -4.68 14.68 -1.83
C ASN A 25 -3.94 14.22 -0.56
N PHE A 26 -2.94 13.36 -0.73
CA PHE A 26 -2.24 12.75 0.40
C PHE A 26 -0.84 12.29 0.01
N THR A 27 0.09 12.37 0.96
CA THR A 27 1.46 11.86 0.79
C THR A 27 1.72 10.76 1.80
N PHE A 28 1.95 9.53 1.31
CA PHE A 28 2.47 8.44 2.13
C PHE A 28 3.93 8.72 2.46
N PRO A 29 4.31 8.68 3.76
CA PRO A 29 5.68 8.93 4.18
C PRO A 29 6.63 7.85 3.63
N SER A 30 7.89 8.24 3.35
CA SER A 30 8.95 7.30 2.94
C SER A 30 9.46 6.51 4.14
N GLY A 31 9.78 5.22 3.93
CA GLY A 31 10.39 4.38 4.96
C GLY A 31 9.48 4.08 6.14
N GLU A 32 8.18 4.33 6.02
CA GLU A 32 7.21 4.10 7.09
C GLU A 32 6.12 3.13 6.62
N SER A 33 5.71 2.24 7.53
CA SER A 33 4.59 1.34 7.30
C SER A 33 3.27 1.98 7.75
N VAL A 34 2.36 2.16 6.81
CA VAL A 34 1.03 2.76 7.00
C VAL A 34 -0.05 1.70 6.91
N GLY A 35 -0.85 1.52 7.96
CA GLY A 35 -2.02 0.64 7.92
C GLY A 35 -3.19 1.28 7.18
N LEU A 36 -3.70 0.65 6.13
CA LEU A 36 -4.86 1.12 5.38
C LEU A 36 -6.12 0.36 5.82
N LEU A 37 -6.99 1.05 6.52
CA LEU A 37 -8.24 0.54 7.06
C LEU A 37 -9.46 1.04 6.28
N GLY A 38 -10.60 0.39 6.46
CA GLY A 38 -11.86 0.75 5.85
C GLY A 38 -12.78 -0.46 5.71
N ARG A 39 -14.09 -0.23 5.55
CA ARG A 39 -15.09 -1.30 5.38
C ARG A 39 -14.78 -2.15 4.14
N ASN A 40 -15.34 -3.37 4.11
CA ASN A 40 -15.32 -4.19 2.90
C ASN A 40 -16.00 -3.42 1.77
N GLY A 41 -15.33 -3.39 0.61
CA GLY A 41 -15.79 -2.64 -0.55
C GLY A 41 -15.59 -1.12 -0.47
N ALA A 42 -14.87 -0.57 0.52
CA ALA A 42 -14.53 0.86 0.59
C ALA A 42 -13.58 1.34 -0.52
N GLY A 43 -12.88 0.41 -1.19
CA GLY A 43 -11.94 0.74 -2.27
C GLY A 43 -10.47 0.52 -1.93
N LYS A 44 -10.14 -0.10 -0.79
CA LYS A 44 -8.76 -0.35 -0.34
C LYS A 44 -7.91 -1.03 -1.42
N SER A 45 -8.37 -2.17 -1.96
CA SER A 45 -7.63 -2.88 -3.03
C SER A 45 -7.56 -2.08 -4.33
N SER A 46 -8.56 -1.23 -4.63
CA SER A 46 -8.48 -0.31 -5.77
C SER A 46 -7.40 0.75 -5.55
N LEU A 47 -7.32 1.31 -4.34
CA LEU A 47 -6.26 2.25 -3.98
C LEU A 47 -4.88 1.57 -4.09
N LEU A 48 -4.70 0.36 -3.54
CA LEU A 48 -3.44 -0.36 -3.69
C LEU A 48 -3.06 -0.62 -5.16
N ARG A 49 -4.03 -0.98 -6.01
CA ARG A 49 -3.78 -1.16 -7.45
C ARG A 49 -3.40 0.15 -8.15
N MET A 50 -3.98 1.27 -7.73
CA MET A 50 -3.58 2.59 -8.24
C MET A 50 -2.16 2.95 -7.79
N LEU A 51 -1.81 2.69 -6.53
CA LEU A 51 -0.44 2.87 -6.01
C LEU A 51 0.57 1.98 -6.74
N ALA A 52 0.20 0.74 -7.07
CA ALA A 52 1.02 -0.20 -7.84
C ALA A 52 1.14 0.18 -9.34
N GLY A 53 0.42 1.20 -9.83
CA GLY A 53 0.38 1.55 -11.24
C GLY A 53 -0.38 0.55 -12.13
N THR A 54 -1.03 -0.48 -11.55
CA THR A 54 -1.80 -1.48 -12.32
C THR A 54 -3.23 -1.04 -12.62
N MET A 55 -3.64 0.11 -12.08
CA MET A 55 -4.93 0.76 -12.32
C MET A 55 -4.73 2.26 -12.41
N LEU A 56 -5.27 2.88 -13.43
CA LEU A 56 -5.27 4.34 -13.55
C LEU A 56 -6.43 4.98 -12.76
N PRO A 57 -6.23 6.11 -12.10
CA PRO A 57 -7.32 6.92 -11.57
C PRO A 57 -8.19 7.47 -12.73
N ASP A 58 -9.41 7.88 -12.42
CA ASP A 58 -10.28 8.56 -13.41
C ASP A 58 -9.82 10.01 -13.61
N THR A 59 -9.33 10.65 -12.54
CA THR A 59 -8.72 12.00 -12.55
C THR A 59 -7.57 12.07 -11.55
N GLY A 60 -6.69 13.06 -11.72
CA GLY A 60 -5.51 13.24 -10.88
C GLY A 60 -4.34 12.35 -11.25
N GLU A 61 -3.30 12.41 -10.47
CA GLU A 61 -2.06 11.67 -10.69
C GLU A 61 -1.47 11.10 -9.39
N ILE A 62 -0.69 10.05 -9.52
CA ILE A 62 0.06 9.45 -8.42
C ILE A 62 1.54 9.51 -8.78
N LEU A 63 2.31 10.20 -7.94
CA LEU A 63 3.74 10.38 -8.11
C LEU A 63 4.49 9.54 -7.09
N SER A 64 5.59 8.94 -7.50
CA SER A 64 6.46 8.16 -6.61
C SER A 64 7.91 8.59 -6.78
N SER A 65 8.62 8.75 -5.66
CA SER A 65 10.07 8.99 -5.64
C SER A 65 10.84 7.71 -5.27
N GLY A 66 10.42 6.58 -5.75
CA GLY A 66 11.06 5.30 -5.47
C GLY A 66 10.26 4.15 -6.08
N THR A 67 10.78 2.95 -5.89
CA THR A 67 10.18 1.72 -6.39
C THR A 67 9.02 1.27 -5.50
N ILE A 68 7.92 0.87 -6.10
CA ILE A 68 6.74 0.35 -5.41
C ILE A 68 6.53 -1.10 -5.85
N SER A 69 6.28 -1.99 -4.89
CA SER A 69 5.98 -3.37 -5.23
C SER A 69 4.59 -3.52 -5.86
N TRP A 70 4.38 -4.61 -6.58
CA TRP A 70 3.03 -5.14 -6.76
C TRP A 70 2.50 -5.65 -5.39
N PRO A 71 1.19 -5.90 -5.25
CA PRO A 71 0.66 -6.50 -4.01
C PRO A 71 1.39 -7.81 -3.68
N VAL A 72 1.99 -7.87 -2.48
CA VAL A 72 2.79 -9.02 -2.03
C VAL A 72 1.95 -10.31 -2.07
N GLY A 73 2.53 -11.38 -2.63
CA GLY A 73 1.83 -12.66 -2.80
C GLY A 73 0.89 -12.73 -4.00
N PHE A 74 0.83 -11.69 -4.83
CA PHE A 74 0.02 -11.72 -6.06
C PHE A 74 0.61 -12.71 -7.07
N SER A 75 -0.09 -13.82 -7.30
CA SER A 75 0.32 -14.89 -8.20
C SER A 75 -0.20 -14.77 -9.64
N GLY A 76 -1.00 -13.74 -9.91
CA GLY A 76 -1.67 -13.56 -11.21
C GLY A 76 -0.74 -13.12 -12.37
N SER A 77 0.51 -12.77 -12.06
CA SER A 77 1.51 -12.35 -13.05
C SER A 77 2.40 -13.49 -13.57
N PHE A 78 2.25 -14.71 -13.05
CA PHE A 78 3.08 -15.83 -13.49
C PHE A 78 2.58 -16.40 -14.81
N HIS A 79 3.54 -16.66 -15.71
CA HIS A 79 3.22 -17.38 -16.92
C HIS A 79 3.02 -18.87 -16.61
N PRO A 80 1.82 -19.43 -16.86
CA PRO A 80 1.47 -20.78 -16.41
C PRO A 80 2.32 -21.88 -17.05
N GLU A 81 2.78 -21.67 -18.28
CA GLU A 81 3.60 -22.65 -19.02
C GLU A 81 5.09 -22.61 -18.65
N LEU A 82 5.55 -21.53 -17.99
CA LEU A 82 6.92 -21.44 -17.52
C LEU A 82 7.07 -22.13 -16.16
N THR A 83 8.25 -22.68 -15.90
CA THR A 83 8.60 -23.25 -14.60
C THR A 83 8.71 -22.15 -13.53
N GLY A 84 8.69 -22.52 -12.24
CA GLY A 84 8.96 -21.59 -11.16
C GLY A 84 10.29 -20.87 -11.36
N ALA A 85 11.36 -21.62 -11.65
CA ALA A 85 12.69 -21.07 -11.94
C ALA A 85 12.69 -20.05 -13.10
N GLN A 86 11.96 -20.34 -14.17
CA GLN A 86 11.86 -19.44 -15.33
C GLN A 86 11.08 -18.16 -14.99
N ASN A 87 9.99 -18.26 -14.23
CA ASN A 87 9.25 -17.08 -13.75
C ASN A 87 10.14 -16.21 -12.84
N VAL A 88 10.90 -16.81 -11.90
CA VAL A 88 11.87 -16.09 -11.06
C VAL A 88 12.91 -15.38 -11.92
N ARG A 89 13.51 -16.10 -12.89
CA ARG A 89 14.49 -15.53 -13.83
C ARG A 89 13.94 -14.34 -14.60
N PHE A 90 12.70 -14.44 -15.06
CA PHE A 90 12.03 -13.35 -15.77
C PHE A 90 11.92 -12.11 -14.89
N VAL A 91 11.43 -12.27 -13.65
CA VAL A 91 11.27 -11.16 -12.71
C VAL A 91 12.63 -10.56 -12.32
N ALA A 92 13.65 -11.40 -12.05
CA ALA A 92 14.99 -10.93 -11.73
C ALA A 92 15.55 -10.01 -12.84
N ARG A 93 15.41 -10.41 -14.11
CA ARG A 93 15.85 -9.60 -15.24
C ARG A 93 15.04 -8.33 -15.43
N LEU A 94 13.73 -8.37 -15.20
CA LEU A 94 12.84 -7.22 -15.30
C LEU A 94 13.19 -6.13 -14.28
N TYR A 95 13.56 -6.54 -13.07
CA TYR A 95 13.90 -5.62 -11.97
C TYR A 95 15.40 -5.38 -11.78
N GLY A 96 16.25 -5.97 -12.63
CA GLY A 96 17.70 -5.79 -12.56
C GLY A 96 18.36 -6.40 -11.30
N VAL A 97 17.72 -7.42 -10.71
CA VAL A 97 18.24 -8.15 -9.56
C VAL A 97 19.15 -9.29 -10.04
N ASP A 98 20.19 -9.64 -9.26
CA ASP A 98 21.03 -10.80 -9.56
C ASP A 98 20.16 -12.06 -9.72
N THR A 99 20.21 -12.62 -10.92
CA THR A 99 19.30 -13.71 -11.33
C THR A 99 19.55 -14.99 -10.58
N GLU A 100 20.81 -15.37 -10.38
CA GLU A 100 21.15 -16.65 -9.74
C GLU A 100 20.95 -16.56 -8.22
N ALA A 101 21.29 -15.42 -7.62
CA ALA A 101 21.00 -15.16 -6.20
C ALA A 101 19.49 -15.18 -5.94
N MET A 102 18.67 -14.56 -6.81
CA MET A 102 17.22 -14.57 -6.67
C MET A 102 16.62 -15.96 -6.82
N ILE A 103 17.10 -16.76 -7.82
CA ILE A 103 16.65 -18.14 -8.02
C ILE A 103 16.97 -18.98 -6.78
N ALA A 104 18.20 -18.90 -6.25
CA ALA A 104 18.60 -19.62 -5.04
C ALA A 104 17.72 -19.24 -3.85
N PHE A 105 17.56 -17.94 -3.59
CA PHE A 105 16.73 -17.46 -2.50
C PHE A 105 15.27 -17.95 -2.60
N VAL A 106 14.63 -17.78 -3.77
CA VAL A 106 13.22 -18.14 -3.94
C VAL A 106 13.02 -19.65 -3.87
N ARG A 107 13.93 -20.46 -4.42
CA ARG A 107 13.89 -21.91 -4.34
C ARG A 107 13.93 -22.39 -2.87
N ASP A 108 14.89 -21.85 -2.10
CA ASP A 108 15.11 -22.24 -0.72
C ASP A 108 14.00 -21.70 0.20
N PHE A 109 13.45 -20.52 -0.14
CA PHE A 109 12.33 -19.93 0.60
C PHE A 109 11.01 -20.66 0.35
N ALA A 110 10.65 -20.93 -0.92
CA ALA A 110 9.34 -21.48 -1.27
C ALA A 110 9.14 -22.93 -0.83
N GLU A 111 10.22 -23.70 -0.67
CA GLU A 111 10.20 -25.11 -0.20
C GLU A 111 9.23 -25.99 -1.00
N ILE A 112 9.21 -25.81 -2.31
CA ILE A 112 8.33 -26.59 -3.24
C ILE A 112 9.07 -27.73 -3.92
N GLY A 113 10.32 -27.98 -3.56
CA GLY A 113 11.14 -29.10 -4.01
C GLY A 113 11.27 -29.17 -5.54
N GLN A 114 11.15 -30.35 -6.11
CA GLN A 114 11.27 -30.57 -7.56
C GLN A 114 10.24 -29.81 -8.39
N HIS A 115 9.11 -29.45 -7.82
CA HIS A 115 8.08 -28.65 -8.54
C HIS A 115 8.62 -27.30 -9.01
N PHE A 116 9.68 -26.76 -8.37
CA PHE A 116 10.31 -25.52 -8.80
C PHE A 116 10.75 -25.56 -10.28
N HIS A 117 11.03 -26.74 -10.82
CA HIS A 117 11.41 -26.97 -12.19
C HIS A 117 10.27 -27.46 -13.11
N LEU A 118 9.04 -27.51 -12.59
CA LEU A 118 7.84 -27.84 -13.36
C LEU A 118 7.04 -26.58 -13.72
N PRO A 119 6.19 -26.62 -14.78
CA PRO A 119 5.32 -25.49 -15.13
C PRO A 119 4.39 -25.08 -13.99
N VAL A 120 4.24 -23.76 -13.79
CA VAL A 120 3.43 -23.20 -12.68
C VAL A 120 1.96 -23.62 -12.77
N ARG A 121 1.45 -23.94 -13.94
CA ARG A 121 0.08 -24.50 -14.10
C ARG A 121 -0.15 -25.79 -13.28
N SER A 122 0.91 -26.56 -13.01
CA SER A 122 0.83 -27.79 -12.22
C SER A 122 0.88 -27.57 -10.69
N TYR A 123 1.09 -26.32 -10.25
CA TYR A 123 1.23 -26.00 -8.82
C TYR A 123 -0.13 -25.98 -8.13
N SER A 124 -0.14 -26.44 -6.88
CA SER A 124 -1.25 -26.18 -5.98
C SER A 124 -1.36 -24.66 -5.68
N SER A 125 -2.48 -24.21 -5.13
CA SER A 125 -2.65 -22.82 -4.69
C SER A 125 -1.59 -22.43 -3.67
N GLY A 126 -1.31 -23.30 -2.69
CA GLY A 126 -0.26 -23.09 -1.69
C GLY A 126 1.13 -22.94 -2.30
N MET A 127 1.51 -23.78 -3.26
CA MET A 127 2.80 -23.69 -3.97
C MET A 127 2.92 -22.37 -4.74
N ARG A 128 1.84 -21.96 -5.43
CA ARG A 128 1.82 -20.67 -6.14
C ARG A 128 1.98 -19.51 -5.19
N SER A 129 1.29 -19.53 -4.05
CA SER A 129 1.41 -18.48 -3.04
C SER A 129 2.80 -18.42 -2.41
N ARG A 130 3.43 -19.56 -2.12
CA ARG A 130 4.81 -19.64 -1.61
C ARG A 130 5.81 -19.05 -2.62
N LEU A 131 5.68 -19.42 -3.90
CA LEU A 131 6.50 -18.85 -4.97
C LEU A 131 6.30 -17.34 -5.09
N ALA A 132 5.04 -16.87 -5.12
CA ALA A 132 4.69 -15.46 -5.27
C ALA A 132 5.24 -14.61 -4.11
N PHE A 133 5.10 -15.09 -2.89
CA PHE A 133 5.63 -14.40 -1.72
C PHE A 133 7.17 -14.35 -1.78
N GLY A 134 7.83 -15.47 -2.09
CA GLY A 134 9.29 -15.52 -2.21
C GLY A 134 9.82 -14.54 -3.25
N ILE A 135 9.20 -14.46 -4.42
CA ILE A 135 9.56 -13.50 -5.48
C ILE A 135 9.37 -12.06 -4.99
N SER A 136 8.24 -11.77 -4.31
CA SER A 136 7.98 -10.42 -3.79
C SER A 136 9.01 -9.98 -2.74
N MET A 137 9.51 -10.90 -1.93
CA MET A 137 10.53 -10.60 -0.92
C MET A 137 11.96 -10.58 -1.48
N ALA A 138 12.20 -11.20 -2.64
CA ALA A 138 13.51 -11.22 -3.28
C ALA A 138 13.88 -9.90 -3.97
N VAL A 139 12.89 -9.15 -4.44
CA VAL A 139 13.10 -7.84 -5.07
C VAL A 139 13.08 -6.75 -3.99
N PRO A 140 14.15 -5.92 -3.89
CA PRO A 140 14.15 -4.80 -2.95
C PRO A 140 13.31 -3.64 -3.49
N PHE A 141 12.22 -3.31 -2.79
CA PHE A 141 11.40 -2.14 -3.08
C PHE A 141 11.51 -1.10 -1.98
N ASP A 142 11.39 0.19 -2.33
CA ASP A 142 11.32 1.27 -1.35
C ASP A 142 9.99 1.29 -0.59
N THR A 143 8.92 0.77 -1.22
CA THR A 143 7.60 0.64 -0.59
C THR A 143 6.93 -0.67 -1.00
N TYR A 144 6.54 -1.47 -0.02
CA TYR A 144 5.76 -2.69 -0.25
C TYR A 144 4.26 -2.44 -0.12
N LEU A 145 3.50 -3.00 -1.05
CA LEU A 145 2.03 -3.02 -1.00
C LEU A 145 1.57 -4.39 -0.51
N ILE A 146 0.84 -4.41 0.60
CA ILE A 146 0.43 -5.65 1.25
C ILE A 146 -1.09 -5.65 1.36
N ASP A 147 -1.73 -6.53 0.56
CA ASP A 147 -3.20 -6.71 0.60
C ASP A 147 -3.50 -8.05 1.26
N GLU A 148 -4.01 -8.00 2.49
CA GLU A 148 -4.32 -9.18 3.30
C GLU A 148 -3.18 -10.22 3.28
N VAL A 149 -2.13 -9.97 4.05
CA VAL A 149 -1.10 -10.99 4.29
C VAL A 149 -1.78 -12.18 4.95
N THR A 150 -2.38 -13.00 4.12
CA THR A 150 -2.89 -14.29 4.52
C THR A 150 -1.68 -15.14 4.88
N ALA A 151 -1.77 -15.83 6.00
CA ALA A 151 -0.81 -16.85 6.37
C ALA A 151 -0.68 -17.83 5.19
N VAL A 152 0.37 -17.66 4.40
CA VAL A 152 0.64 -18.53 3.24
C VAL A 152 1.19 -19.84 3.77
N GLY A 153 0.48 -20.92 3.53
CA GLY A 153 0.93 -22.28 3.90
C GLY A 153 0.62 -22.67 5.35
N ASP A 154 1.43 -23.57 5.89
CA ASP A 154 1.33 -24.03 7.27
C ASP A 154 1.91 -23.02 8.29
N ALA A 155 1.80 -23.34 9.58
CA ALA A 155 2.26 -22.47 10.66
C ALA A 155 3.79 -22.17 10.59
N ALA A 156 4.59 -23.14 10.16
CA ALA A 156 6.05 -22.99 10.05
C ALA A 156 6.40 -22.03 8.91
N PHE A 157 5.79 -22.21 7.75
CA PHE A 157 5.98 -21.32 6.60
C PHE A 157 5.46 -19.90 6.88
N SER A 158 4.34 -19.78 7.59
CA SER A 158 3.81 -18.49 8.02
C SER A 158 4.77 -17.75 8.95
N ALA A 159 5.40 -18.44 9.90
CA ALA A 159 6.42 -17.86 10.77
C ALA A 159 7.65 -17.36 9.98
N LYS A 160 8.15 -18.18 9.03
CA LYS A 160 9.26 -17.85 8.13
C LYS A 160 8.93 -16.61 7.26
N SER A 161 7.73 -16.59 6.67
CA SER A 161 7.25 -15.48 5.84
C SER A 161 7.15 -14.17 6.62
N ASN A 162 6.61 -14.24 7.85
CA ASN A 162 6.51 -13.08 8.73
C ASN A 162 7.89 -12.55 9.16
N ALA A 163 8.87 -13.43 9.40
CA ALA A 163 10.22 -13.01 9.76
C ALA A 163 10.90 -12.25 8.62
N ILE A 164 10.84 -12.78 7.39
CA ILE A 164 11.40 -12.10 6.19
C ILE A 164 10.68 -10.80 5.90
N LEU A 165 9.35 -10.78 5.98
CA LEU A 165 8.58 -9.56 5.78
C LEU A 165 9.01 -8.46 6.75
N ARG A 166 9.17 -8.77 8.04
CA ARG A 166 9.63 -7.80 9.04
C ARG A 166 11.00 -7.24 8.71
N ALA A 167 11.95 -8.11 8.38
CA ALA A 167 13.29 -7.67 8.00
C ALA A 167 13.26 -6.71 6.80
N ARG A 168 12.40 -6.96 5.81
CA ARG A 168 12.20 -6.03 4.69
C ARG A 168 11.59 -4.70 5.11
N LEU A 169 10.60 -4.71 6.04
CA LEU A 169 9.93 -3.50 6.51
C LEU A 169 10.80 -2.65 7.45
N GLU A 170 11.90 -3.17 7.98
CA GLU A 170 12.89 -2.39 8.73
C GLU A 170 13.69 -1.45 7.83
N GLU A 171 13.87 -1.81 6.56
CA GLU A 171 14.66 -1.05 5.57
C GLU A 171 13.80 -0.29 4.56
N SER A 172 12.48 -0.52 4.56
CA SER A 172 11.54 0.02 3.56
C SER A 172 10.25 0.50 4.20
N GLY A 173 9.43 1.23 3.43
CA GLY A 173 8.06 1.54 3.81
C GLY A 173 7.06 0.46 3.34
N ALA A 174 5.82 0.56 3.84
CA ALA A 174 4.72 -0.26 3.33
C ALA A 174 3.36 0.43 3.43
N VAL A 175 2.44 0.03 2.55
CA VAL A 175 1.00 0.27 2.73
C VAL A 175 0.35 -1.09 2.96
N ILE A 176 -0.19 -1.29 4.17
CA ILE A 176 -0.65 -2.60 4.64
C ILE A 176 -2.17 -2.59 4.85
N VAL A 177 -2.88 -3.41 4.10
CA VAL A 177 -4.29 -3.75 4.35
C VAL A 177 -4.34 -5.06 5.11
N SER A 178 -5.02 -5.08 6.24
CA SER A 178 -5.26 -6.31 7.01
C SER A 178 -6.52 -6.18 7.86
N HIS A 179 -7.20 -7.32 8.06
CA HIS A 179 -8.29 -7.44 9.03
C HIS A 179 -7.79 -7.74 10.45
N SER A 180 -6.50 -8.08 10.61
CA SER A 180 -5.90 -8.34 11.91
C SER A 180 -5.38 -7.06 12.55
N MET A 181 -6.16 -6.48 13.47
CA MET A 181 -5.74 -5.27 14.21
C MET A 181 -4.45 -5.49 15.02
N PRO A 182 -4.21 -6.68 15.64
CA PRO A 182 -2.93 -6.95 16.29
C PRO A 182 -1.73 -6.91 15.33
N LEU A 183 -1.91 -7.40 14.08
CA LEU A 183 -0.86 -7.36 13.07
C LEU A 183 -0.56 -5.92 12.66
N LEU A 184 -1.59 -5.10 12.40
CA LEU A 184 -1.41 -3.69 12.05
C LEU A 184 -0.69 -2.92 13.16
N LYS A 185 -1.06 -3.12 14.44
CA LYS A 185 -0.36 -2.50 15.58
C LYS A 185 1.11 -2.90 15.67
N LYS A 186 1.46 -4.10 15.19
CA LYS A 186 2.82 -4.60 15.25
C LYS A 186 3.70 -4.12 14.09
N LEU A 187 3.11 -3.92 12.90
CA LEU A 187 3.84 -3.60 11.68
C LEU A 187 3.74 -2.12 11.28
N CYS A 188 2.70 -1.40 11.72
CA CYS A 188 2.44 -0.03 11.29
C CYS A 188 2.62 0.95 12.43
N ARG A 189 3.28 2.07 12.15
CA ARG A 189 3.35 3.21 13.05
C ARG A 189 2.12 4.10 12.93
N SER A 190 1.73 4.39 11.71
CA SER A 190 0.63 5.27 11.35
C SER A 190 -0.49 4.50 10.64
N GLY A 191 -1.61 5.13 10.42
CA GLY A 191 -2.74 4.52 9.74
C GLY A 191 -3.58 5.50 8.96
N ALA A 192 -4.20 4.99 7.90
CA ALA A 192 -5.15 5.73 7.08
C ALA A 192 -6.48 4.95 7.01
N VAL A 193 -7.60 5.67 7.14
CA VAL A 193 -8.95 5.10 7.03
C VAL A 193 -9.59 5.59 5.75
N LEU A 194 -9.95 4.67 4.86
CA LEU A 194 -10.68 4.96 3.63
C LEU A 194 -12.18 4.78 3.89
N HIS A 195 -12.93 5.88 3.78
CA HIS A 195 -14.38 5.92 3.99
C HIS A 195 -15.05 6.88 2.99
N ASP A 196 -16.07 6.40 2.30
CA ASP A 196 -16.87 7.16 1.32
C ASP A 196 -16.03 7.97 0.30
N GLY A 197 -14.93 7.35 -0.14
CA GLY A 197 -14.01 7.93 -1.09
C GLY A 197 -13.05 8.96 -0.50
N GLN A 198 -13.05 9.19 0.80
CA GLN A 198 -12.12 10.07 1.52
C GLN A 198 -11.09 9.27 2.30
N LEU A 199 -9.89 9.84 2.45
CA LEU A 199 -8.78 9.23 3.19
C LEU A 199 -8.46 10.06 4.44
N PHE A 200 -8.57 9.44 5.62
CA PHE A 200 -8.30 10.05 6.91
C PHE A 200 -7.01 9.47 7.48
N TYR A 201 -5.98 10.28 7.62
CA TYR A 201 -4.67 9.85 8.11
C TYR A 201 -4.48 10.17 9.59
N TYR A 202 -3.80 9.25 10.29
CA TYR A 202 -3.47 9.32 11.70
C TYR A 202 -1.99 8.98 11.90
N GLU A 203 -1.27 9.79 12.64
CA GLU A 203 0.16 9.57 12.96
C GLU A 203 0.38 8.33 13.83
N ARG A 204 -0.68 7.84 14.49
CA ARG A 204 -0.65 6.64 15.31
C ARG A 204 -1.70 5.64 14.84
N ILE A 205 -1.29 4.41 14.61
CA ILE A 205 -2.16 3.34 14.11
C ILE A 205 -3.36 3.07 15.03
N GLU A 206 -3.21 3.25 16.36
CA GLU A 206 -4.30 3.03 17.31
C GLU A 206 -5.44 4.03 17.12
N GLN A 207 -5.15 5.25 16.66
CA GLN A 207 -6.18 6.24 16.34
C GLN A 207 -6.97 5.85 15.10
N ALA A 208 -6.28 5.38 14.06
CA ALA A 208 -6.92 4.86 12.85
C ALA A 208 -7.80 3.65 13.15
N ILE A 209 -7.33 2.74 14.00
CA ILE A 209 -8.11 1.57 14.45
C ILE A 209 -9.36 2.00 15.21
N ARG A 210 -9.25 2.92 16.17
CA ARG A 210 -10.43 3.45 16.91
C ARG A 210 -11.45 4.10 15.97
N HIS A 211 -10.98 4.89 14.99
CA HIS A 211 -11.86 5.47 13.98
C HIS A 211 -12.57 4.37 13.19
N HIS A 212 -11.84 3.38 12.69
CA HIS A 212 -12.41 2.27 11.93
C HIS A 212 -13.44 1.47 12.75
N GLU A 213 -13.13 1.13 14.00
CA GLU A 213 -14.05 0.42 14.90
C GLU A 213 -15.32 1.23 15.19
N SER A 214 -15.18 2.54 15.40
CA SER A 214 -16.31 3.45 15.61
C SER A 214 -17.25 3.45 14.39
N MET A 215 -16.71 3.51 13.19
CA MET A 215 -17.49 3.41 11.95
C MET A 215 -18.20 2.05 11.80
N MET A 216 -17.54 0.96 12.22
CA MET A 216 -18.14 -0.39 12.14
C MET A 216 -19.32 -0.55 13.08
N ARG A 217 -19.33 0.14 14.23
CA ARG A 217 -20.42 0.16 15.20
C ARG A 217 -21.56 1.13 14.83
N GLY A 218 -21.49 1.81 13.68
CA GLY A 218 -22.48 2.82 13.27
C GLY A 218 -22.38 4.15 14.02
N ALA A 219 -21.36 4.30 14.86
CA ALA A 219 -21.08 5.55 15.57
C ALA A 219 -20.01 6.32 14.78
N LEU A 220 -20.44 7.36 14.05
CA LEU A 220 -19.49 8.30 13.48
C LEU A 220 -18.72 9.00 14.61
N PRO A 221 -17.40 9.20 14.51
CA PRO A 221 -16.64 10.03 15.45
C PRO A 221 -17.29 11.42 15.60
N ARG A 222 -17.27 11.99 16.82
CA ARG A 222 -17.93 13.27 17.12
C ARG A 222 -17.59 14.39 16.12
N TRP A 223 -16.33 14.47 15.67
CA TRP A 223 -15.87 15.46 14.71
C TRP A 223 -16.44 15.31 13.27
N MET A 224 -17.00 14.14 12.92
CA MET A 224 -17.73 13.93 11.66
C MET A 224 -19.22 14.27 11.77
N ARG A 225 -19.76 14.43 12.98
CA ARG A 225 -21.20 14.70 13.16
C ARG A 225 -21.56 16.17 13.03
N GLY A 226 -20.60 17.06 12.89
CA GLY A 226 -20.89 18.49 12.82
C GLY A 226 -21.36 19.11 14.15
N ASP A 227 -21.29 18.37 15.25
CA ASP A 227 -21.64 18.86 16.58
C ASP A 227 -20.48 19.73 17.10
N LEU A 228 -20.46 20.98 16.67
CA LEU A 228 -19.77 22.07 17.34
C LEU A 228 -20.70 22.50 18.50
N ASP A 229 -20.76 21.70 19.55
CA ASP A 229 -21.40 22.16 20.79
C ASP A 229 -20.32 22.75 21.70
N GLU A 230 -20.42 24.05 21.87
CA GLU A 230 -19.70 24.80 22.90
C GLU A 230 -20.30 24.43 24.27
N GLY A 231 -19.53 23.85 25.14
CA GLY A 231 -19.92 23.79 26.56
C GLY A 231 -19.46 22.58 27.33
N GLU A 232 -18.70 22.92 28.34
CA GLU A 232 -18.40 22.25 29.62
C GLU A 232 -17.21 21.30 29.65
N GLY A 233 -16.21 21.77 30.41
CA GLY A 233 -15.01 21.08 30.77
C GLY A 233 -15.23 19.96 31.75
N GLU A 234 -14.48 18.89 31.52
CA GLU A 234 -13.96 18.06 32.58
C GLU A 234 -12.68 17.36 32.08
N GLU A 235 -11.70 17.35 32.94
CA GLU A 235 -10.34 16.88 32.74
C GLU A 235 -10.29 15.40 32.33
N ALA A 236 -9.81 15.11 31.13
CA ALA A 236 -9.18 13.83 30.81
C ALA A 236 -8.34 13.96 29.53
N GLY A 237 -7.03 13.94 29.71
CA GLY A 237 -5.99 13.53 28.79
C GLY A 237 -6.10 13.91 27.31
N ALA A 238 -5.29 14.90 26.88
CA ALA A 238 -4.79 15.19 25.55
C ALA A 238 -5.74 14.92 24.37
N ALA A 239 -6.41 15.98 23.92
CA ALA A 239 -7.15 16.00 22.65
C ALA A 239 -6.24 15.64 21.48
N ALA A 240 -6.63 14.62 20.72
CA ALA A 240 -5.99 14.29 19.46
C ALA A 240 -6.22 15.42 18.45
N PRO A 241 -5.18 15.92 17.75
CA PRO A 241 -5.38 16.91 16.70
C PRO A 241 -6.18 16.28 15.57
N GLY A 242 -7.21 16.96 15.10
CA GLY A 242 -7.99 16.58 13.92
C GLY A 242 -7.11 16.45 12.67
N PRO A 243 -7.62 15.82 11.61
CA PRO A 243 -6.85 15.56 10.39
C PRO A 243 -6.37 16.89 9.79
N ARG A 244 -5.06 17.14 9.85
CA ARG A 244 -4.46 18.28 9.15
C ARG A 244 -4.38 17.94 7.66
N ALA A 245 -5.35 18.42 6.89
CA ALA A 245 -5.20 18.62 5.46
C ALA A 245 -4.11 19.69 5.28
N ARG A 246 -2.87 19.29 5.01
CA ARG A 246 -1.82 20.24 4.63
C ARG A 246 -1.99 20.59 3.16
N ALA A 247 -2.87 21.54 2.86
CA ALA A 247 -2.78 22.33 1.65
C ALA A 247 -1.57 23.27 1.80
N ARG A 248 -0.44 22.93 1.19
CA ARG A 248 0.62 23.92 0.93
C ARG A 248 0.30 24.61 -0.37
N ALA A 249 -0.30 25.80 -0.28
CA ALA A 249 -0.29 26.77 -1.32
C ALA A 249 1.17 27.24 -1.54
N GLY A 250 1.76 26.89 -2.68
CA GLY A 250 3.00 27.46 -3.16
C GLY A 250 2.75 28.89 -3.61
N ALA A 251 3.14 29.88 -2.80
CA ALA A 251 3.16 31.28 -3.22
C ALA A 251 4.30 31.48 -4.22
N ALA A 252 3.93 31.70 -5.47
CA ALA A 252 4.82 32.22 -6.49
C ALA A 252 5.23 33.65 -6.11
N ARG A 253 6.49 33.89 -5.80
CA ARG A 253 7.09 35.23 -5.83
C ARG A 253 7.65 35.48 -7.23
N ALA A 254 6.98 36.32 -7.96
CA ALA A 254 7.52 37.03 -9.10
C ALA A 254 8.66 37.97 -8.64
N GLY A 255 9.86 37.74 -9.15
CA GLY A 255 11.00 38.62 -9.03
C GLY A 255 11.48 38.96 -10.43
N GLY A 256 11.19 40.15 -10.89
CA GLY A 256 11.66 40.67 -12.16
C GLY A 256 13.15 40.93 -12.18
N GLY A 257 13.78 40.74 -13.33
CA GLY A 257 15.20 41.00 -13.58
C GLY A 257 15.54 41.02 -15.07
N ARG A 258 15.33 42.15 -15.68
CA ARG A 258 16.06 42.79 -16.83
C ARG A 258 16.77 41.92 -17.86
N ALA A 259 16.38 42.25 -19.06
CA ALA A 259 17.03 41.94 -20.33
C ALA A 259 18.55 42.30 -20.37
N ALA A 260 19.33 41.46 -21.08
CA ALA A 260 20.50 41.89 -21.88
C ALA A 260 20.59 40.99 -23.12
N ARG A 261 20.42 41.58 -24.30
CA ARG A 261 20.89 41.03 -25.57
C ARG A 261 22.43 41.25 -25.66
N PRO A 262 23.15 40.40 -26.33
CA PRO A 262 23.93 40.88 -27.46
C PRO A 262 23.71 40.07 -28.75
N GLY A 263 23.88 40.76 -29.87
CA GLY A 263 23.93 40.27 -31.22
C GLY A 263 25.32 39.74 -31.62
N PRO A 264 25.56 39.56 -32.93
CA PRO A 264 26.10 38.36 -33.54
C PRO A 264 27.59 38.37 -33.80
N ALA A 265 28.15 37.18 -33.86
CA ALA A 265 29.26 36.80 -34.76
C ALA A 265 29.20 35.29 -34.96
#